data_46448a39dbdb01aeff40ad92c2d104dc
#
_entry.id   46448a39dbdb01aeff40ad92c2d104dc
#
_cell.length_a   1.000
_cell.length_b   1.000
_cell.length_c   1.000
_cell.angle_alpha   90.00
_cell.angle_beta   90.00
_cell.angle_gamma   90.00
#
_symmetry.space_group_name_H-M   'P 1'
#
loop_
_entity.id
_entity.type
_entity.pdbx_description
1 polymer ?
#
loop_
_entity_poly.entity_id
_entity_poly.type
_entity_poly.pdbx_seq_one_letter_code
_entity_poly.pdbx_strand_id
1 'polypeptide(L)'
;MSEGLIVRYRLTCDAAEVDQIAKDIAYEQTVEVPEQLVPEDLRDQVVGKILSIDPVETVSNLFDAVIEYPIDHTGYQWPQFLNLIYGNISLKKNIRIADIKFPQSFLDRVKGPNHGIDGIRKRLGVYGRPLLSTALKPYGSSHETFAEMTRAFALGGGDMIKDDHNLHESSFDDFKRRVSLCQQASLDAEKQTGRPTLYCPNVMAPVEKLDRMMTYLSQEGIFSILICPFTIGLDTFRYLVENYPLCYLAHPSFTGTHFFDDRHGIAHGVFLGTLFRLLGADVSIFPNYGGRFSFSQQDCHDICDRLREPMGHIKSAFPSPAGGMKFDNIPTMGHEYGEDTLFLIGGALISHSDDLTESTKAFMAEVRKSFNERLEEPDAGLASACELPSSSKANVQTLLQFTEGFKWQGREAEAYKDSSADLPFKNVSRCELVGKSGEKTAFDLRYFEIGPGGFSSLEKHNHTHTVICVRGSGVLKLQEKEIALNHMDVAYVEPMQVHQLCNNANEPFGFFCIVDHERDRPVQP
;
A
#
# COMPACT_ATOMS: atom_id res chain seq x y z
N MET A 1 7.96 30.83 1.65
CA MET A 1 7.70 30.21 0.35
C MET A 1 7.84 28.72 0.59
N SER A 2 6.83 27.91 0.26
CA SER A 2 6.96 26.46 0.32
C SER A 2 8.05 26.03 -0.65
N GLU A 3 8.92 25.09 -0.24
CA GLU A 3 9.87 24.47 -1.16
C GLU A 3 9.08 23.82 -2.30
N GLY A 4 9.47 24.08 -3.55
CA GLY A 4 8.80 23.55 -4.73
C GLY A 4 9.20 22.10 -5.04
N LEU A 5 8.32 21.39 -5.70
CA LEU A 5 8.64 20.13 -6.36
C LEU A 5 9.40 20.43 -7.66
N ILE A 6 10.62 19.95 -7.79
CA ILE A 6 11.44 20.20 -8.98
C ILE A 6 11.46 18.97 -9.86
N VAL A 7 11.03 19.12 -11.11
CA VAL A 7 11.07 18.04 -12.11
C VAL A 7 12.01 18.44 -13.24
N ARG A 8 12.94 17.54 -13.56
CA ARG A 8 13.81 17.68 -14.72
C ARG A 8 13.27 16.85 -15.87
N TYR A 9 12.82 17.55 -16.90
CA TYR A 9 12.34 16.94 -18.14
C TYR A 9 13.46 16.93 -19.18
N ARG A 10 13.74 15.80 -19.76
CA ARG A 10 14.61 15.65 -20.92
C ARG A 10 13.79 15.75 -22.18
N LEU A 11 14.13 16.71 -23.04
CA LEU A 11 13.40 17.09 -24.24
C LEU A 11 14.23 16.75 -25.47
N THR A 12 13.66 16.03 -26.44
CA THR A 12 14.30 15.79 -27.75
C THR A 12 13.59 16.66 -28.78
N CYS A 13 14.18 17.80 -29.14
CA CYS A 13 13.58 18.79 -30.04
C CYS A 13 14.63 19.67 -30.70
N ASP A 14 14.21 20.52 -31.64
CA ASP A 14 15.06 21.57 -32.19
C ASP A 14 15.31 22.67 -31.14
N ALA A 15 16.53 23.26 -31.16
CA ALA A 15 16.91 24.31 -30.22
C ALA A 15 16.01 25.54 -30.29
N ALA A 16 15.42 25.82 -31.45
CA ALA A 16 14.48 26.95 -31.64
C ALA A 16 13.11 26.74 -30.97
N GLU A 17 12.76 25.49 -30.60
CA GLU A 17 11.45 25.11 -30.06
C GLU A 17 11.49 24.83 -28.55
N VAL A 18 12.67 24.63 -27.97
CA VAL A 18 12.82 24.12 -26.58
C VAL A 18 12.16 25.03 -25.55
N ASP A 19 12.31 26.35 -25.65
CA ASP A 19 11.68 27.32 -24.74
C ASP A 19 10.15 27.21 -24.77
N GLN A 20 9.59 27.10 -25.99
CA GLN A 20 8.14 26.95 -26.15
C GLN A 20 7.65 25.62 -25.60
N ILE A 21 8.37 24.51 -25.83
CA ILE A 21 8.02 23.19 -25.30
C ILE A 21 8.06 23.18 -23.77
N ALA A 22 9.10 23.76 -23.15
CA ALA A 22 9.20 23.86 -21.70
C ALA A 22 8.06 24.69 -21.10
N LYS A 23 7.70 25.81 -21.76
CA LYS A 23 6.58 26.64 -21.38
C LYS A 23 5.25 25.88 -21.51
N ASP A 24 5.04 25.16 -22.61
CA ASP A 24 3.85 24.34 -22.81
C ASP A 24 3.71 23.27 -21.71
N ILE A 25 4.82 22.64 -21.28
CA ILE A 25 4.81 21.69 -20.17
C ILE A 25 4.35 22.36 -18.87
N ALA A 26 4.93 23.53 -18.54
CA ALA A 26 4.61 24.26 -17.32
C ALA A 26 3.12 24.63 -17.23
N TYR A 27 2.53 25.08 -18.34
CA TYR A 27 1.12 25.45 -18.40
C TYR A 27 0.19 24.25 -18.47
N GLU A 28 0.49 23.24 -19.31
CA GLU A 28 -0.34 22.04 -19.49
C GLU A 28 -0.50 21.26 -18.18
N GLN A 29 0.56 21.15 -17.39
CA GLN A 29 0.55 20.38 -16.15
C GLN A 29 -0.05 21.14 -14.95
N THR A 30 -0.42 22.41 -15.12
CA THR A 30 -0.95 23.23 -14.03
C THR A 30 -2.32 23.83 -14.32
N VAL A 31 -2.46 24.62 -15.37
CA VAL A 31 -3.68 25.41 -15.65
C VAL A 31 -4.42 24.96 -16.90
N GLU A 32 -3.75 24.20 -17.79
CA GLU A 32 -4.33 23.61 -19.02
C GLU A 32 -5.03 24.63 -19.95
N VAL A 33 -4.63 25.90 -19.87
CA VAL A 33 -5.14 26.96 -20.74
C VAL A 33 -4.00 27.82 -21.27
N PRO A 34 -4.18 28.50 -22.43
CA PRO A 34 -3.19 29.44 -22.96
C PRO A 34 -2.86 30.57 -21.97
N GLU A 35 -1.61 30.99 -21.95
CA GLU A 35 -1.08 32.00 -21.02
C GLU A 35 -1.94 33.26 -20.90
N GLN A 36 -2.45 33.76 -22.02
CA GLN A 36 -3.26 34.98 -22.08
C GLN A 36 -4.63 34.83 -21.37
N LEU A 37 -5.05 33.60 -21.05
CA LEU A 37 -6.27 33.35 -20.28
C LEU A 37 -6.02 33.17 -18.78
N VAL A 38 -4.75 33.13 -18.36
CA VAL A 38 -4.37 33.02 -16.93
C VAL A 38 -4.22 34.44 -16.36
N PRO A 39 -5.04 34.82 -15.35
CA PRO A 39 -4.88 36.07 -14.64
C PRO A 39 -3.44 36.22 -14.09
N GLU A 40 -2.90 37.45 -14.15
CA GLU A 40 -1.51 37.71 -13.79
C GLU A 40 -1.21 37.36 -12.33
N ASP A 41 -2.13 37.65 -11.42
CA ASP A 41 -2.05 37.34 -10.00
C ASP A 41 -2.10 35.81 -9.69
N LEU A 42 -2.71 35.01 -10.55
CA LEU A 42 -2.69 33.55 -10.43
C LEU A 42 -1.45 32.92 -11.06
N ARG A 43 -0.91 33.54 -12.10
CA ARG A 43 0.20 32.96 -12.87
C ARG A 43 1.39 32.61 -11.98
N ASP A 44 1.81 33.54 -11.13
CA ASP A 44 2.95 33.34 -10.22
C ASP A 44 2.68 32.32 -9.09
N GLN A 45 1.41 32.03 -8.84
CA GLN A 45 1.01 31.11 -7.75
C GLN A 45 0.80 29.68 -8.22
N VAL A 46 0.31 29.49 -9.46
CA VAL A 46 -0.17 28.18 -9.91
C VAL A 46 0.60 27.57 -11.07
N VAL A 47 1.20 28.40 -11.94
CA VAL A 47 1.91 27.88 -13.12
C VAL A 47 3.30 27.37 -12.73
N GLY A 48 3.73 26.25 -13.34
CA GLY A 48 5.08 25.74 -13.16
C GLY A 48 6.14 26.76 -13.57
N LYS A 49 7.15 26.96 -12.73
CA LYS A 49 8.24 27.93 -12.95
C LYS A 49 9.41 27.24 -13.61
N ILE A 50 9.78 27.65 -14.82
CA ILE A 50 10.99 27.19 -15.50
C ILE A 50 12.21 27.79 -14.78
N LEU A 51 13.06 26.94 -14.20
CA LEU A 51 14.28 27.33 -13.50
C LEU A 51 15.47 27.41 -14.44
N SER A 52 15.61 26.44 -15.36
CA SER A 52 16.65 26.42 -16.39
C SER A 52 16.24 25.58 -17.60
N ILE A 53 16.87 25.84 -18.72
CA ILE A 53 16.85 25.00 -19.92
C ILE A 53 18.30 24.91 -20.41
N ASP A 54 18.87 23.72 -20.32
CA ASP A 54 20.27 23.49 -20.60
C ASP A 54 20.45 22.43 -21.69
N PRO A 55 21.33 22.64 -22.70
CA PRO A 55 21.66 21.59 -23.68
C PRO A 55 22.43 20.46 -23.01
N VAL A 56 22.15 19.23 -23.41
CA VAL A 56 22.95 18.06 -23.00
C VAL A 56 24.17 17.97 -23.90
N GLU A 57 25.34 18.27 -23.37
CA GLU A 57 26.60 18.50 -24.13
C GLU A 57 27.01 17.37 -25.10
N THR A 58 26.54 16.15 -24.85
CA THR A 58 26.98 14.98 -25.64
C THR A 58 26.08 14.62 -26.81
N VAL A 59 24.90 15.23 -26.92
CA VAL A 59 23.86 14.85 -27.90
C VAL A 59 23.20 16.10 -28.48
N SER A 60 23.24 16.26 -29.80
CA SER A 60 22.48 17.32 -30.48
C SER A 60 20.98 17.12 -30.33
N ASN A 61 20.22 18.19 -30.23
CA ASN A 61 18.76 18.21 -30.10
C ASN A 61 18.23 17.55 -28.80
N LEU A 62 19.06 17.51 -27.75
CA LEU A 62 18.68 17.02 -26.43
C LEU A 62 18.89 18.13 -25.39
N PHE A 63 17.85 18.41 -24.60
CA PHE A 63 17.85 19.46 -23.61
C PHE A 63 17.26 18.96 -22.29
N ASP A 64 17.75 19.50 -21.16
CA ASP A 64 17.16 19.31 -19.85
C ASP A 64 16.43 20.61 -19.46
N ALA A 65 15.12 20.55 -19.33
CA ALA A 65 14.28 21.63 -18.78
C ALA A 65 13.94 21.31 -17.32
N VAL A 66 14.29 22.23 -16.42
CA VAL A 66 14.03 22.11 -14.98
C VAL A 66 12.84 22.99 -14.62
N ILE A 67 11.77 22.39 -14.14
CA ILE A 67 10.53 23.08 -13.80
C ILE A 67 10.19 22.84 -12.33
N GLU A 68 9.92 23.92 -11.60
CA GLU A 68 9.45 23.90 -10.22
C GLU A 68 7.92 24.03 -10.18
N TYR A 69 7.26 23.15 -9.45
CA TYR A 69 5.82 23.17 -9.23
C TYR A 69 5.48 23.38 -7.76
N PRO A 70 4.41 24.13 -7.44
CA PRO A 70 3.89 24.24 -6.08
C PRO A 70 3.36 22.87 -5.62
N ILE A 71 4.01 22.25 -4.63
CA ILE A 71 3.61 20.90 -4.14
C ILE A 71 2.21 20.88 -3.52
N ASP A 72 1.76 22.00 -2.96
CA ASP A 72 0.43 22.13 -2.34
C ASP A 72 -0.71 21.84 -3.33
N HIS A 73 -0.49 22.02 -4.63
CA HIS A 73 -1.46 21.69 -5.68
C HIS A 73 -1.79 20.19 -5.77
N THR A 74 -0.94 19.34 -5.25
CA THR A 74 -1.19 17.89 -5.19
C THR A 74 -2.06 17.51 -3.99
N GLY A 75 -2.29 18.43 -3.05
CA GLY A 75 -2.85 18.10 -1.73
C GLY A 75 -2.04 17.00 -1.01
N TYR A 76 -0.77 16.82 -1.41
CA TYR A 76 0.12 15.74 -0.97
C TYR A 76 -0.42 14.33 -1.25
N GLN A 77 -1.28 14.20 -2.28
CA GLN A 77 -1.89 12.94 -2.70
C GLN A 77 -1.15 12.34 -3.89
N TRP A 78 -0.82 11.08 -3.83
CA TRP A 78 -0.07 10.38 -4.87
C TRP A 78 -0.72 10.43 -6.26
N PRO A 79 -2.03 10.22 -6.44
CA PRO A 79 -2.65 10.33 -7.77
C PRO A 79 -2.49 11.73 -8.37
N GLN A 80 -2.66 12.78 -7.55
CA GLN A 80 -2.49 14.17 -8.00
C GLN A 80 -1.03 14.51 -8.27
N PHE A 81 -0.11 14.00 -7.45
CA PHE A 81 1.32 14.13 -7.71
C PHE A 81 1.70 13.53 -9.07
N LEU A 82 1.30 12.30 -9.36
CA LEU A 82 1.59 11.65 -10.65
C LEU A 82 0.97 12.43 -11.83
N ASN A 83 -0.25 12.93 -11.66
CA ASN A 83 -0.90 13.77 -12.66
C ASN A 83 -0.14 15.07 -12.88
N LEU A 84 0.32 15.74 -11.82
CA LEU A 84 1.08 16.98 -11.92
C LEU A 84 2.39 16.79 -12.67
N ILE A 85 3.16 15.75 -12.41
CA ILE A 85 4.48 15.55 -13.02
C ILE A 85 4.43 15.01 -14.44
N TYR A 86 3.43 14.16 -14.77
CA TYR A 86 3.37 13.46 -16.05
C TYR A 86 1.95 13.09 -16.49
N GLY A 87 0.96 13.94 -16.23
CA GLY A 87 -0.41 13.75 -16.67
C GLY A 87 -0.57 13.89 -18.18
N ASN A 88 -1.13 15.00 -18.65
CA ASN A 88 -1.39 15.26 -20.07
C ASN A 88 -0.13 15.25 -20.94
N ILE A 89 1.01 15.70 -20.43
CA ILE A 89 2.27 15.68 -21.20
C ILE A 89 2.76 14.26 -21.52
N SER A 90 2.29 13.24 -20.80
CA SER A 90 2.57 11.84 -21.14
C SER A 90 2.00 11.44 -22.50
N LEU A 91 1.08 12.22 -23.05
CA LEU A 91 0.49 12.04 -24.39
C LEU A 91 1.30 12.75 -25.48
N LYS A 92 2.26 13.61 -25.12
CA LYS A 92 3.16 14.30 -26.05
C LYS A 92 4.45 13.50 -26.23
N LYS A 93 4.97 13.45 -27.44
CA LYS A 93 6.22 12.72 -27.77
C LYS A 93 7.44 13.47 -27.27
N ASN A 94 8.55 12.77 -27.12
CA ASN A 94 9.88 13.31 -26.89
C ASN A 94 10.03 14.10 -25.56
N ILE A 95 9.23 13.78 -24.58
CA ILE A 95 9.31 14.32 -23.21
C ILE A 95 9.54 13.15 -22.25
N ARG A 96 10.64 13.18 -21.52
CA ARG A 96 11.00 12.17 -20.53
C ARG A 96 11.29 12.83 -19.18
N ILE A 97 10.74 12.32 -18.11
CA ILE A 97 11.19 12.71 -16.75
C ILE A 97 12.56 12.06 -16.53
N ALA A 98 13.58 12.89 -16.38
CA ALA A 98 14.94 12.46 -16.12
C ALA A 98 15.27 12.45 -14.62
N ASP A 99 14.62 13.32 -13.83
CA ASP A 99 14.85 13.40 -12.39
C ASP A 99 13.70 14.14 -11.68
N ILE A 100 13.54 13.86 -10.38
CA ILE A 100 12.58 14.54 -9.51
C ILE A 100 13.26 14.84 -8.18
N LYS A 101 13.20 16.10 -7.74
CA LYS A 101 13.64 16.51 -6.42
C LYS A 101 12.42 16.88 -5.58
N PHE A 102 12.21 16.15 -4.52
CA PHE A 102 11.07 16.32 -3.63
C PHE A 102 11.37 17.37 -2.56
N PRO A 103 10.41 18.26 -2.24
CA PRO A 103 10.53 19.15 -1.09
C PRO A 103 10.39 18.34 0.22
N GLN A 104 11.05 18.81 1.28
CA GLN A 104 11.00 18.13 2.58
C GLN A 104 9.57 18.00 3.11
N SER A 105 8.72 18.99 2.87
CA SER A 105 7.30 18.97 3.25
C SER A 105 6.49 17.81 2.63
N PHE A 106 6.90 17.31 1.45
CA PHE A 106 6.33 16.10 0.84
C PHE A 106 6.92 14.84 1.49
N LEU A 107 8.25 14.77 1.62
CA LEU A 107 8.93 13.61 2.20
C LEU A 107 8.46 13.33 3.62
N ASP A 108 8.22 14.36 4.44
CA ASP A 108 7.71 14.21 5.81
C ASP A 108 6.35 13.52 5.92
N ARG A 109 5.59 13.45 4.82
CA ARG A 109 4.29 12.79 4.73
C ARG A 109 4.35 11.40 4.11
N VAL A 110 5.52 10.99 3.65
CA VAL A 110 5.73 9.69 3.00
C VAL A 110 6.28 8.71 4.03
N LYS A 111 5.64 7.56 4.17
CA LYS A 111 6.11 6.49 5.06
C LYS A 111 7.37 5.82 4.53
N GLY A 112 7.42 5.55 3.22
CA GLY A 112 8.47 4.75 2.59
C GLY A 112 8.45 3.26 3.01
N PRO A 113 9.57 2.54 2.84
CA PRO A 113 9.67 1.12 3.15
C PRO A 113 9.38 0.80 4.62
N ASN A 114 8.65 -0.27 4.88
CA ASN A 114 8.36 -0.69 6.25
C ASN A 114 9.60 -1.17 6.99
N HIS A 115 10.40 -1.99 6.35
CA HIS A 115 11.59 -2.63 6.92
C HIS A 115 12.89 -2.09 6.31
N GLY A 116 12.92 -1.92 4.98
CA GLY A 116 14.12 -1.53 4.26
C GLY A 116 15.24 -2.57 4.36
N ILE A 117 16.45 -2.18 3.98
CA ILE A 117 17.64 -3.04 4.03
C ILE A 117 17.89 -3.54 5.46
N ASP A 118 17.92 -2.64 6.42
CA ASP A 118 18.28 -2.98 7.81
C ASP A 118 17.27 -3.93 8.46
N GLY A 119 15.96 -3.71 8.23
CA GLY A 119 14.91 -4.56 8.79
C GLY A 119 14.94 -5.97 8.21
N ILE A 120 15.18 -6.12 6.90
CA ILE A 120 15.31 -7.44 6.26
C ILE A 120 16.55 -8.17 6.77
N ARG A 121 17.71 -7.48 6.85
CA ARG A 121 18.94 -8.04 7.41
C ARG A 121 18.78 -8.49 8.84
N LYS A 122 18.18 -7.66 9.67
CA LYS A 122 17.90 -7.97 11.07
C LYS A 122 16.96 -9.18 11.20
N ARG A 123 15.93 -9.30 10.36
CA ARG A 123 15.02 -10.46 10.35
C ARG A 123 15.74 -11.77 9.97
N LEU A 124 16.69 -11.70 9.04
CA LEU A 124 17.47 -12.85 8.58
C LEU A 124 18.70 -13.13 9.46
N GLY A 125 19.23 -12.14 10.17
CA GLY A 125 20.51 -12.22 10.87
C GLY A 125 21.70 -12.32 9.91
N VAL A 126 21.63 -11.73 8.71
CA VAL A 126 22.63 -11.89 7.63
C VAL A 126 23.15 -10.53 7.18
N TYR A 127 24.47 -10.34 7.26
CA TYR A 127 25.19 -9.12 6.91
C TYR A 127 26.44 -9.41 6.08
N GLY A 128 26.99 -8.39 5.42
CA GLY A 128 28.28 -8.43 4.75
C GLY A 128 28.30 -9.24 3.45
N ARG A 129 27.14 -9.56 2.87
CA ARG A 129 27.00 -10.19 1.56
C ARG A 129 25.63 -9.87 0.91
N PRO A 130 25.51 -10.01 -0.40
CA PRO A 130 24.21 -10.05 -1.08
C PRO A 130 23.33 -11.17 -0.51
N LEU A 131 22.03 -10.92 -0.46
CA LEU A 131 21.04 -11.95 -0.18
C LEU A 131 20.74 -12.75 -1.45
N LEU A 132 20.48 -14.05 -1.32
CA LEU A 132 20.11 -14.94 -2.42
C LEU A 132 18.61 -15.21 -2.40
N SER A 133 17.96 -14.97 -3.54
CA SER A 133 16.56 -15.26 -3.75
C SER A 133 16.31 -16.10 -5.00
N THR A 134 15.23 -16.89 -4.98
CA THR A 134 14.69 -17.57 -6.16
C THR A 134 13.17 -17.46 -6.24
N ALA A 135 12.58 -18.01 -7.31
CA ALA A 135 11.14 -18.00 -7.52
C ALA A 135 10.60 -19.43 -7.70
N LEU A 136 9.44 -19.71 -7.10
CA LEU A 136 8.71 -20.96 -7.28
C LEU A 136 8.20 -21.09 -8.72
N LYS A 137 8.66 -22.11 -9.45
CA LYS A 137 8.37 -22.37 -10.87
C LYS A 137 8.44 -23.87 -11.15
N PRO A 138 7.75 -24.37 -12.22
CA PRO A 138 6.86 -23.65 -13.12
C PRO A 138 5.46 -23.41 -12.56
N TYR A 139 4.73 -22.42 -13.10
CA TYR A 139 3.29 -22.28 -12.88
C TYR A 139 2.55 -23.57 -13.25
N GLY A 140 1.56 -23.94 -12.43
CA GLY A 140 0.80 -25.20 -12.60
C GLY A 140 1.36 -26.38 -11.81
N SER A 141 2.48 -26.24 -11.11
CA SER A 141 2.92 -27.23 -10.12
C SER A 141 1.95 -27.31 -8.94
N SER A 142 1.92 -28.46 -8.26
CA SER A 142 1.08 -28.63 -7.06
C SER A 142 1.58 -27.77 -5.89
N HIS A 143 0.72 -27.52 -4.92
CA HIS A 143 1.10 -26.78 -3.71
C HIS A 143 2.17 -27.54 -2.91
N GLU A 144 2.09 -28.87 -2.90
CA GLU A 144 3.08 -29.75 -2.28
C GLU A 144 4.46 -29.61 -2.94
N THR A 145 4.50 -29.59 -4.28
CA THR A 145 5.75 -29.34 -5.03
C THR A 145 6.36 -27.97 -4.69
N PHE A 146 5.54 -26.92 -4.56
CA PHE A 146 6.04 -25.62 -4.16
C PHE A 146 6.58 -25.62 -2.72
N ALA A 147 5.93 -26.34 -1.81
CA ALA A 147 6.42 -26.50 -0.45
C ALA A 147 7.76 -27.28 -0.41
N GLU A 148 7.90 -28.35 -1.20
CA GLU A 148 9.15 -29.10 -1.35
C GLU A 148 10.28 -28.22 -1.89
N MET A 149 10.01 -27.43 -2.94
CA MET A 149 10.98 -26.46 -3.48
C MET A 149 11.38 -25.43 -2.42
N THR A 150 10.42 -24.92 -1.65
CA THR A 150 10.67 -23.96 -0.56
C THR A 150 11.60 -24.57 0.47
N ARG A 151 11.29 -25.81 0.90
CA ARG A 151 12.12 -26.55 1.86
C ARG A 151 13.52 -26.80 1.34
N ALA A 152 13.66 -27.25 0.10
CA ALA A 152 14.95 -27.57 -0.52
C ALA A 152 15.83 -26.30 -0.63
N PHE A 153 15.27 -25.18 -1.08
CA PHE A 153 15.97 -23.91 -1.15
C PHE A 153 16.43 -23.42 0.24
N ALA A 154 15.56 -23.53 1.25
CA ALA A 154 15.87 -23.16 2.62
C ALA A 154 16.98 -24.05 3.23
N LEU A 155 16.93 -25.37 3.03
CA LEU A 155 17.98 -26.30 3.46
C LEU A 155 19.32 -26.06 2.75
N GLY A 156 19.28 -25.50 1.54
CA GLY A 156 20.47 -25.06 0.81
C GLY A 156 21.07 -23.75 1.33
N GLY A 157 20.39 -23.07 2.24
CA GLY A 157 20.84 -21.81 2.85
C GLY A 157 20.46 -20.56 2.08
N GLY A 158 19.45 -20.64 1.20
CA GLY A 158 18.90 -19.47 0.53
C GLY A 158 18.15 -18.53 1.48
N ASP A 159 18.17 -17.24 1.20
CA ASP A 159 17.65 -16.23 2.14
C ASP A 159 16.17 -15.92 1.92
N MET A 160 15.70 -15.89 0.67
CA MET A 160 14.35 -15.49 0.34
C MET A 160 13.82 -16.26 -0.87
N ILE A 161 12.65 -16.89 -0.73
CA ILE A 161 11.99 -17.59 -1.84
C ILE A 161 10.62 -16.97 -2.08
N LYS A 162 10.37 -16.55 -3.30
CA LYS A 162 9.11 -15.89 -3.65
C LYS A 162 8.28 -16.75 -4.61
N ASP A 163 6.97 -16.54 -4.60
CA ASP A 163 6.11 -17.01 -5.68
C ASP A 163 6.55 -16.41 -7.03
N ASP A 164 6.22 -17.08 -8.12
CA ASP A 164 6.24 -16.41 -9.43
C ASP A 164 5.13 -15.35 -9.48
N HIS A 165 5.38 -14.23 -10.15
CA HIS A 165 4.38 -13.16 -10.27
C HIS A 165 3.15 -13.56 -11.08
N ASN A 166 3.20 -14.65 -11.83
CA ASN A 166 2.04 -15.25 -12.51
C ASN A 166 1.27 -16.23 -11.63
N LEU A 167 1.81 -16.59 -10.46
CA LEU A 167 1.17 -17.55 -9.58
C LEU A 167 -0.05 -16.90 -8.92
N HIS A 168 -1.23 -17.40 -9.24
CA HIS A 168 -2.49 -17.00 -8.63
C HIS A 168 -3.36 -18.22 -8.40
N GLU A 169 -4.33 -18.07 -7.51
CA GLU A 169 -5.27 -19.12 -7.18
C GLU A 169 -6.69 -18.72 -7.55
N SER A 170 -7.48 -19.71 -8.00
CA SER A 170 -8.89 -19.51 -8.36
C SER A 170 -9.77 -19.25 -7.13
N SER A 171 -9.38 -19.78 -5.98
CA SER A 171 -10.09 -19.60 -4.71
C SER A 171 -9.20 -19.08 -3.59
N PHE A 172 -9.82 -18.46 -2.59
CA PHE A 172 -9.10 -18.01 -1.40
C PHE A 172 -8.62 -19.19 -0.54
N ASP A 173 -9.30 -20.34 -0.58
CA ASP A 173 -8.89 -21.52 0.17
C ASP A 173 -7.67 -22.20 -0.45
N ASP A 174 -7.56 -22.23 -1.78
CA ASP A 174 -6.33 -22.68 -2.46
C ASP A 174 -5.16 -21.75 -2.16
N PHE A 175 -5.39 -20.42 -2.18
CA PHE A 175 -4.38 -19.45 -1.77
C PHE A 175 -3.89 -19.72 -0.35
N LYS A 176 -4.80 -19.89 0.61
CA LYS A 176 -4.44 -20.22 2.00
C LYS A 176 -3.62 -21.52 2.08
N ARG A 177 -4.07 -22.56 1.38
CA ARG A 177 -3.38 -23.87 1.38
C ARG A 177 -1.95 -23.75 0.89
N ARG A 178 -1.72 -23.09 -0.25
CA ARG A 178 -0.37 -22.87 -0.77
C ARG A 178 0.48 -22.09 0.20
N VAL A 179 -0.02 -20.95 0.70
CA VAL A 179 0.71 -20.11 1.64
C VAL A 179 1.10 -20.86 2.90
N SER A 180 0.14 -21.57 3.51
CA SER A 180 0.39 -22.36 4.74
C SER A 180 1.42 -23.46 4.50
N LEU A 181 1.34 -24.21 3.40
CA LEU A 181 2.30 -25.27 3.08
C LEU A 181 3.72 -24.75 2.85
N CYS A 182 3.88 -23.68 2.07
CA CYS A 182 5.19 -23.09 1.81
C CYS A 182 5.79 -22.43 3.06
N GLN A 183 4.98 -21.72 3.84
CA GLN A 183 5.42 -21.13 5.12
C GLN A 183 5.87 -22.20 6.11
N GLN A 184 5.08 -23.27 6.25
CA GLN A 184 5.44 -24.39 7.12
C GLN A 184 6.74 -25.07 6.67
N ALA A 185 6.93 -25.25 5.38
CA ALA A 185 8.16 -25.82 4.82
C ALA A 185 9.41 -24.97 5.13
N SER A 186 9.27 -23.63 5.07
CA SER A 186 10.30 -22.69 5.46
C SER A 186 10.62 -22.78 6.96
N LEU A 187 9.61 -22.76 7.83
CA LEU A 187 9.77 -22.88 9.28
C LEU A 187 10.38 -24.22 9.71
N ASP A 188 10.02 -25.32 9.04
CA ASP A 188 10.60 -26.63 9.33
C ASP A 188 12.06 -26.74 8.88
N ALA A 189 12.45 -26.06 7.82
CA ALA A 189 13.84 -25.94 7.43
C ALA A 189 14.62 -25.06 8.42
N GLU A 190 14.04 -23.95 8.89
CA GLU A 190 14.63 -23.09 9.92
C GLU A 190 14.96 -23.86 11.21
N LYS A 191 14.05 -24.74 11.69
CA LYS A 191 14.30 -25.62 12.84
C LYS A 191 15.49 -26.54 12.65
N GLN A 192 15.80 -26.95 11.41
CA GLN A 192 16.91 -27.84 11.09
C GLN A 192 18.23 -27.09 10.88
N THR A 193 18.17 -25.92 10.29
CA THR A 193 19.36 -25.12 9.91
C THR A 193 19.75 -24.08 10.95
N GLY A 194 18.81 -23.70 11.82
CA GLY A 194 18.95 -22.55 12.72
C GLY A 194 18.92 -21.20 12.00
N ARG A 195 18.52 -21.16 10.72
CA ARG A 195 18.49 -19.95 9.89
C ARG A 195 17.15 -19.79 9.17
N PRO A 196 16.52 -18.62 9.27
CA PRO A 196 15.28 -18.35 8.55
C PRO A 196 15.51 -18.21 7.05
N THR A 197 14.55 -18.68 6.27
CA THR A 197 14.35 -18.34 4.87
C THR A 197 13.00 -17.66 4.77
N LEU A 198 12.91 -16.49 4.16
CA LEU A 198 11.65 -15.77 4.03
C LEU A 198 10.87 -16.27 2.82
N TYR A 199 9.67 -16.80 3.05
CA TYR A 199 8.74 -17.09 1.96
C TYR A 199 7.91 -15.85 1.63
N CYS A 200 7.80 -15.52 0.32
CA CYS A 200 7.13 -14.33 -0.18
C CYS A 200 5.99 -14.71 -1.13
N PRO A 201 4.75 -14.91 -0.61
CA PRO A 201 3.60 -15.17 -1.45
C PRO A 201 3.28 -14.00 -2.37
N ASN A 202 2.80 -14.30 -3.59
CA ASN A 202 2.31 -13.30 -4.53
C ASN A 202 0.90 -12.84 -4.14
N VAL A 203 0.75 -11.52 -3.98
CA VAL A 203 -0.53 -10.87 -3.69
C VAL A 203 -0.95 -10.04 -4.90
N MET A 204 -1.77 -10.65 -5.76
CA MET A 204 -2.29 -10.00 -6.96
C MET A 204 -3.76 -10.39 -7.12
N ALA A 205 -4.64 -9.47 -6.74
CA ALA A 205 -6.08 -9.69 -6.72
C ALA A 205 -6.84 -8.37 -6.96
N PRO A 206 -8.14 -8.42 -7.28
CA PRO A 206 -9.00 -7.25 -7.24
C PRO A 206 -8.97 -6.57 -5.87
N VAL A 207 -9.09 -5.23 -5.86
CA VAL A 207 -8.89 -4.39 -4.66
C VAL A 207 -9.76 -4.86 -3.47
N GLU A 208 -11.00 -5.25 -3.72
CA GLU A 208 -11.95 -5.71 -2.69
C GLU A 208 -11.55 -7.03 -2.00
N LYS A 209 -10.55 -7.74 -2.54
CA LYS A 209 -10.03 -8.99 -1.96
C LYS A 209 -8.72 -8.80 -1.20
N LEU A 210 -8.02 -7.70 -1.45
CA LEU A 210 -6.67 -7.49 -0.94
C LEU A 210 -6.60 -7.46 0.59
N ASP A 211 -7.48 -6.72 1.25
CA ASP A 211 -7.48 -6.63 2.73
C ASP A 211 -7.68 -7.99 3.40
N ARG A 212 -8.55 -8.83 2.83
CA ARG A 212 -8.74 -10.20 3.32
C ARG A 212 -7.48 -11.04 3.18
N MET A 213 -6.77 -10.91 2.04
CA MET A 213 -5.51 -11.62 1.82
C MET A 213 -4.42 -11.12 2.78
N MET A 214 -4.26 -9.82 2.91
CA MET A 214 -3.25 -9.21 3.78
C MET A 214 -3.47 -9.56 5.25
N THR A 215 -4.74 -9.54 5.70
CA THR A 215 -5.10 -9.96 7.06
C THR A 215 -4.71 -11.41 7.32
N TYR A 216 -5.02 -12.31 6.38
CA TYR A 216 -4.64 -13.72 6.48
C TYR A 216 -3.11 -13.89 6.54
N LEU A 217 -2.37 -13.23 5.66
CA LEU A 217 -0.91 -13.33 5.62
C LEU A 217 -0.27 -12.85 6.94
N SER A 218 -0.80 -11.78 7.52
CA SER A 218 -0.35 -11.29 8.84
C SER A 218 -0.63 -12.30 9.96
N GLN A 219 -1.78 -12.99 9.91
CA GLN A 219 -2.15 -14.05 10.88
C GLN A 219 -1.27 -15.30 10.75
N GLU A 220 -0.85 -15.65 9.53
CA GLU A 220 0.07 -16.76 9.25
C GLU A 220 1.54 -16.43 9.60
N GLY A 221 1.83 -15.22 10.07
CA GLY A 221 3.20 -14.79 10.38
C GLY A 221 4.08 -14.61 9.14
N ILE A 222 3.48 -14.35 7.98
CA ILE A 222 4.23 -13.99 6.77
C ILE A 222 4.90 -12.64 6.99
N PHE A 223 6.21 -12.60 6.79
CA PHE A 223 7.00 -11.38 6.90
C PHE A 223 7.03 -10.57 5.61
N SER A 224 7.12 -11.23 4.47
CA SER A 224 7.33 -10.61 3.17
C SER A 224 6.35 -11.09 2.11
N ILE A 225 5.99 -10.22 1.17
CA ILE A 225 5.11 -10.52 0.05
C ILE A 225 5.68 -10.02 -1.27
N LEU A 226 5.31 -10.70 -2.36
CA LEU A 226 5.51 -10.21 -3.71
C LEU A 226 4.26 -9.48 -4.18
N ILE A 227 4.43 -8.33 -4.81
CA ILE A 227 3.34 -7.52 -5.35
C ILE A 227 3.75 -6.85 -6.66
N CYS A 228 2.81 -6.63 -7.55
CA CYS A 228 3.02 -5.90 -8.81
C CYS A 228 2.31 -4.53 -8.72
N PRO A 229 2.99 -3.45 -8.29
CA PRO A 229 2.35 -2.16 -8.00
C PRO A 229 1.53 -1.59 -9.17
N PHE A 230 1.99 -1.80 -10.39
CA PHE A 230 1.30 -1.30 -11.59
C PHE A 230 0.04 -2.07 -11.97
N THR A 231 -0.03 -3.35 -11.61
CA THR A 231 -1.21 -4.16 -11.94
C THR A 231 -2.35 -3.97 -10.93
N ILE A 232 -2.03 -3.62 -9.68
CA ILE A 232 -3.04 -3.35 -8.64
C ILE A 232 -3.33 -1.85 -8.46
N GLY A 233 -2.51 -0.98 -9.03
CA GLY A 233 -2.54 0.48 -8.88
C GLY A 233 -1.56 0.99 -7.81
N LEU A 234 -0.86 2.06 -8.13
CA LEU A 234 0.20 2.61 -7.27
C LEU A 234 -0.35 3.11 -5.92
N ASP A 235 -1.52 3.74 -5.92
CA ASP A 235 -2.14 4.21 -4.67
C ASP A 235 -2.70 3.06 -3.82
N THR A 236 -3.20 2.00 -4.44
CA THR A 236 -3.55 0.74 -3.74
C THR A 236 -2.30 0.13 -3.10
N PHE A 237 -1.18 0.11 -3.80
CA PHE A 237 0.08 -0.38 -3.24
C PHE A 237 0.50 0.43 -2.00
N ARG A 238 0.49 1.77 -2.08
CA ARG A 238 0.74 2.65 -0.94
C ARG A 238 -0.20 2.36 0.23
N TYR A 239 -1.49 2.24 -0.03
CA TYR A 239 -2.49 1.91 0.98
C TYR A 239 -2.13 0.61 1.73
N LEU A 240 -1.74 -0.43 1.01
CA LEU A 240 -1.34 -1.70 1.63
C LEU A 240 -0.08 -1.53 2.51
N VAL A 241 0.92 -0.79 2.04
CA VAL A 241 2.15 -0.50 2.82
C VAL A 241 1.84 0.26 4.10
N GLU A 242 0.93 1.22 4.06
CA GLU A 242 0.56 2.03 5.23
C GLU A 242 -0.23 1.24 6.27
N ASN A 243 -1.08 0.31 5.82
CA ASN A 243 -2.00 -0.43 6.70
C ASN A 243 -1.49 -1.80 7.14
N TYR A 244 -0.54 -2.39 6.42
CA TYR A 244 0.00 -3.71 6.72
C TYR A 244 1.54 -3.65 6.80
N PRO A 245 2.16 -3.84 7.99
CA PRO A 245 3.59 -3.67 8.19
C PRO A 245 4.41 -4.88 7.68
N LEU A 246 4.09 -5.39 6.49
CA LEU A 246 4.84 -6.44 5.82
C LEU A 246 6.03 -5.86 5.05
N CYS A 247 6.95 -6.72 4.64
CA CYS A 247 8.03 -6.41 3.70
C CYS A 247 7.52 -6.58 2.27
N TYR A 248 7.65 -5.56 1.45
CA TYR A 248 7.08 -5.52 0.09
C TYR A 248 8.15 -5.65 -0.98
N LEU A 249 8.11 -6.78 -1.73
CA LEU A 249 8.90 -6.97 -2.94
C LEU A 249 8.09 -6.46 -4.14
N ALA A 250 8.47 -5.31 -4.69
CA ALA A 250 7.80 -4.70 -5.83
C ALA A 250 8.32 -5.29 -7.15
N HIS A 251 7.43 -5.93 -7.91
CA HIS A 251 7.75 -6.52 -9.21
C HIS A 251 7.42 -5.55 -10.36
N PRO A 252 8.26 -5.42 -11.38
CA PRO A 252 8.11 -4.43 -12.46
C PRO A 252 7.13 -4.85 -13.56
N SER A 253 6.23 -5.79 -13.31
CA SER A 253 5.21 -6.15 -14.31
C SER A 253 4.39 -4.94 -14.73
N PHE A 254 4.13 -4.83 -16.04
CA PHE A 254 3.33 -3.79 -16.67
C PHE A 254 3.96 -2.38 -16.65
N THR A 255 5.22 -2.24 -16.25
CA THR A 255 5.91 -0.94 -16.18
C THR A 255 6.64 -0.55 -17.46
N GLY A 256 6.92 -1.50 -18.37
CA GLY A 256 7.78 -1.29 -19.53
C GLY A 256 7.39 -0.13 -20.44
N THR A 257 6.09 0.10 -20.61
CA THR A 257 5.56 1.20 -21.42
C THR A 257 5.93 2.60 -20.91
N HIS A 258 6.37 2.71 -19.65
CA HIS A 258 6.70 3.98 -19.02
C HIS A 258 8.17 4.40 -19.19
N PHE A 259 9.05 3.48 -19.58
CA PHE A 259 10.49 3.78 -19.67
C PHE A 259 11.20 3.14 -20.87
N PHE A 260 10.50 2.39 -21.71
CA PHE A 260 11.11 1.67 -22.84
C PHE A 260 11.68 2.61 -23.92
N ASP A 261 11.05 3.74 -24.21
CA ASP A 261 11.56 4.75 -25.15
C ASP A 261 12.54 5.69 -24.42
N ASP A 262 13.78 5.79 -24.89
CA ASP A 262 14.81 6.65 -24.31
C ASP A 262 14.47 8.15 -24.40
N ARG A 263 13.55 8.52 -25.28
CA ARG A 263 13.11 9.91 -25.50
C ARG A 263 11.81 10.25 -24.80
N HIS A 264 11.09 9.24 -24.28
CA HIS A 264 9.74 9.43 -23.72
C HIS A 264 9.54 8.57 -22.46
N GLY A 265 8.70 9.06 -21.54
CA GLY A 265 8.38 8.32 -20.33
C GLY A 265 9.10 8.85 -19.08
N ILE A 266 9.53 7.95 -18.22
CA ILE A 266 10.20 8.24 -16.95
C ILE A 266 11.50 7.43 -16.88
N ALA A 267 12.58 8.04 -16.45
CA ALA A 267 13.87 7.32 -16.32
C ALA A 267 13.74 6.11 -15.36
N HIS A 268 14.45 5.02 -15.69
CA HIS A 268 14.41 3.75 -14.96
C HIS A 268 14.66 3.95 -13.45
N GLY A 269 15.69 4.69 -13.10
CA GLY A 269 16.03 4.97 -11.71
C GLY A 269 14.98 5.81 -10.98
N VAL A 270 14.39 6.81 -11.65
CA VAL A 270 13.28 7.57 -11.06
C VAL A 270 12.09 6.64 -10.78
N PHE A 271 11.75 5.79 -11.74
CA PHE A 271 10.55 4.97 -11.67
C PHE A 271 10.70 3.77 -10.72
N LEU A 272 11.67 2.89 -10.98
CA LEU A 272 11.89 1.66 -10.22
C LEU A 272 12.75 1.88 -8.96
N GLY A 273 13.48 2.99 -8.90
CA GLY A 273 14.24 3.42 -7.73
C GLY A 273 13.42 4.34 -6.83
N THR A 274 13.36 5.62 -7.19
CA THR A 274 12.79 6.67 -6.32
C THR A 274 11.30 6.46 -6.03
N LEU A 275 10.45 6.31 -7.07
CA LEU A 275 9.00 6.21 -6.87
C LEU A 275 8.60 4.92 -6.16
N PHE A 276 9.16 3.77 -6.51
CA PHE A 276 8.86 2.52 -5.82
C PHE A 276 9.26 2.56 -4.35
N ARG A 277 10.44 3.13 -4.04
CA ARG A 277 10.90 3.31 -2.67
C ARG A 277 9.98 4.25 -1.88
N LEU A 278 9.62 5.39 -2.42
CA LEU A 278 8.71 6.34 -1.75
C LEU A 278 7.32 5.75 -1.53
N LEU A 279 6.83 4.93 -2.46
CA LEU A 279 5.56 4.20 -2.33
C LEU A 279 5.62 3.06 -1.29
N GLY A 280 6.83 2.68 -0.84
CA GLY A 280 7.03 1.74 0.25
C GLY A 280 7.58 0.37 -0.13
N ALA A 281 8.20 0.23 -1.31
CA ALA A 281 8.91 -0.99 -1.66
C ALA A 281 10.14 -1.18 -0.77
N ASP A 282 10.20 -2.27 -0.02
CA ASP A 282 11.39 -2.70 0.73
C ASP A 282 12.43 -3.32 -0.21
N VAL A 283 11.96 -3.92 -1.30
CA VAL A 283 12.76 -4.50 -2.37
C VAL A 283 12.17 -4.07 -3.71
N SER A 284 12.97 -3.49 -4.58
CA SER A 284 12.59 -3.21 -5.96
C SER A 284 13.25 -4.20 -6.92
N ILE A 285 12.41 -5.00 -7.58
CA ILE A 285 12.88 -5.96 -8.60
C ILE A 285 12.97 -5.25 -9.95
N PHE A 286 14.06 -5.45 -10.65
CA PHE A 286 14.25 -4.90 -12.00
C PHE A 286 15.06 -5.88 -12.88
N PRO A 287 14.89 -5.82 -14.22
CA PRO A 287 15.70 -6.62 -15.13
C PRO A 287 17.17 -6.27 -15.05
N ASN A 288 18.05 -7.28 -14.90
CA ASN A 288 19.49 -7.09 -14.95
C ASN A 288 19.96 -6.83 -16.38
N TYR A 289 20.98 -5.98 -16.54
CA TYR A 289 21.63 -5.77 -17.83
C TYR A 289 22.25 -7.07 -18.36
N GLY A 290 22.42 -7.17 -19.70
CA GLY A 290 22.92 -8.39 -20.33
C GLY A 290 21.98 -9.59 -20.26
N GLY A 291 20.78 -9.43 -19.68
CA GLY A 291 19.70 -10.41 -19.67
C GLY A 291 18.83 -10.34 -20.94
N ARG A 292 17.62 -10.89 -20.83
CA ARG A 292 16.64 -10.91 -21.96
C ARG A 292 15.87 -9.61 -22.16
N PHE A 293 16.04 -8.62 -21.29
CA PHE A 293 15.38 -7.32 -21.36
C PHE A 293 16.40 -6.22 -21.62
N SER A 294 15.98 -5.14 -22.27
CA SER A 294 16.85 -4.06 -22.75
C SER A 294 17.13 -3.02 -21.65
N PHE A 295 17.77 -3.45 -20.55
CA PHE A 295 18.30 -2.54 -19.53
C PHE A 295 19.80 -2.36 -19.76
N SER A 296 20.28 -1.13 -19.73
CA SER A 296 21.70 -0.84 -19.73
C SER A 296 22.30 -1.03 -18.32
N GLN A 297 23.61 -1.18 -18.24
CA GLN A 297 24.31 -1.21 -16.97
C GLN A 297 24.08 0.09 -16.18
N GLN A 298 24.07 1.23 -16.87
CA GLN A 298 23.82 2.53 -16.25
C GLN A 298 22.42 2.64 -15.67
N ASP A 299 21.39 2.13 -16.35
CA ASP A 299 20.02 2.09 -15.80
C ASP A 299 19.95 1.28 -14.50
N CYS A 300 20.64 0.12 -14.50
CA CYS A 300 20.67 -0.74 -13.31
C CYS A 300 21.39 -0.05 -12.14
N HIS A 301 22.50 0.64 -12.39
CA HIS A 301 23.21 1.40 -11.37
C HIS A 301 22.37 2.58 -10.84
N ASP A 302 21.74 3.36 -11.72
CA ASP A 302 20.86 4.48 -11.32
C ASP A 302 19.70 4.00 -10.43
N ILE A 303 19.10 2.84 -10.73
CA ILE A 303 18.09 2.22 -9.86
C ILE A 303 18.68 1.90 -8.48
N CYS A 304 19.86 1.26 -8.43
CA CYS A 304 20.52 0.88 -7.18
C CYS A 304 20.85 2.08 -6.32
N ASP A 305 21.41 3.12 -6.91
CA ASP A 305 21.82 4.34 -6.20
C ASP A 305 20.61 5.02 -5.57
N ARG A 306 19.52 5.19 -6.33
CA ARG A 306 18.28 5.82 -5.85
C ARG A 306 17.56 5.01 -4.78
N LEU A 307 17.67 3.70 -4.78
CA LEU A 307 17.13 2.85 -3.72
C LEU A 307 17.91 2.97 -2.40
N ARG A 308 19.21 3.31 -2.47
CA ARG A 308 20.12 3.33 -1.33
C ARG A 308 20.54 4.73 -0.87
N GLU A 309 20.43 5.75 -1.72
CA GLU A 309 20.81 7.12 -1.35
C GLU A 309 20.10 7.61 -0.07
N PRO A 310 20.76 8.41 0.78
CA PRO A 310 20.12 9.00 1.95
C PRO A 310 18.94 9.90 1.56
N MET A 311 17.78 9.68 2.19
CA MET A 311 16.55 10.44 1.92
C MET A 311 15.78 10.72 3.22
N GLY A 312 16.40 11.49 4.12
CA GLY A 312 15.83 11.82 5.43
C GLY A 312 15.48 10.57 6.25
N HIS A 313 14.21 10.45 6.64
CA HIS A 313 13.71 9.29 7.41
C HIS A 313 13.31 8.10 6.54
N ILE A 314 13.28 8.27 5.20
CA ILE A 314 12.89 7.21 4.27
C ILE A 314 13.98 6.13 4.23
N LYS A 315 13.66 4.94 4.66
CA LYS A 315 14.61 3.82 4.70
C LYS A 315 15.12 3.47 3.31
N SER A 316 16.38 3.02 3.22
CA SER A 316 16.95 2.44 2.01
C SER A 316 16.27 1.10 1.69
N ALA A 317 16.08 0.81 0.41
CA ALA A 317 15.46 -0.41 -0.07
C ALA A 317 16.46 -1.29 -0.83
N PHE A 318 16.26 -2.61 -0.83
CA PHE A 318 17.10 -3.54 -1.58
C PHE A 318 16.85 -3.42 -3.10
N PRO A 319 17.87 -3.14 -3.90
CA PRO A 319 17.83 -3.43 -5.32
C PRO A 319 17.84 -4.95 -5.53
N SER A 320 16.99 -5.43 -6.46
CA SER A 320 16.92 -6.85 -6.78
C SER A 320 17.01 -7.08 -8.29
N PRO A 321 18.24 -7.14 -8.85
CA PRO A 321 18.45 -7.47 -10.23
C PRO A 321 17.94 -8.90 -10.51
N ALA A 322 17.15 -9.06 -11.58
CA ALA A 322 16.48 -10.30 -11.92
C ALA A 322 16.67 -10.64 -13.40
N GLY A 323 16.92 -11.92 -13.70
CA GLY A 323 17.19 -12.38 -15.06
C GLY A 323 18.61 -12.07 -15.51
N GLY A 324 19.15 -12.92 -16.39
CA GLY A 324 20.54 -12.79 -16.83
C GLY A 324 21.61 -13.18 -15.82
N MET A 325 21.24 -13.40 -14.56
CA MET A 325 22.17 -13.86 -13.53
C MET A 325 22.39 -15.37 -13.66
N LYS A 326 23.66 -15.75 -13.73
CA LYS A 326 24.14 -17.13 -13.89
C LYS A 326 25.18 -17.42 -12.82
N PHE A 327 25.47 -18.70 -12.61
CA PHE A 327 26.48 -19.13 -11.65
C PHE A 327 27.82 -18.42 -11.83
N ASP A 328 28.32 -18.39 -13.07
CA ASP A 328 29.66 -17.86 -13.40
C ASP A 328 29.76 -16.32 -13.24
N ASN A 329 28.66 -15.59 -13.25
CA ASN A 329 28.69 -14.12 -13.15
C ASN A 329 28.39 -13.57 -11.75
N ILE A 330 28.15 -14.44 -10.76
CA ILE A 330 27.90 -14.02 -9.37
C ILE A 330 29.00 -13.10 -8.81
N PRO A 331 30.32 -13.44 -8.98
CA PRO A 331 31.38 -12.56 -8.48
C PRO A 331 31.35 -11.16 -9.12
N THR A 332 31.14 -11.09 -10.44
CA THR A 332 31.04 -9.82 -11.16
C THR A 332 29.84 -9.01 -10.68
N MET A 333 28.66 -9.62 -10.60
CA MET A 333 27.43 -8.97 -10.09
C MET A 333 27.60 -8.51 -8.63
N GLY A 334 28.30 -9.31 -7.82
CA GLY A 334 28.61 -8.96 -6.45
C GLY A 334 29.50 -7.72 -6.35
N HIS A 335 30.52 -7.64 -7.17
CA HIS A 335 31.40 -6.48 -7.22
C HIS A 335 30.67 -5.21 -7.69
N GLU A 336 29.79 -5.33 -8.68
CA GLU A 336 29.07 -4.19 -9.26
C GLU A 336 27.93 -3.67 -8.37
N TYR A 337 27.14 -4.57 -7.80
CA TYR A 337 25.96 -4.18 -7.03
C TYR A 337 26.21 -4.03 -5.53
N GLY A 338 27.30 -4.63 -5.02
CA GLY A 338 27.65 -4.58 -3.61
C GLY A 338 26.83 -5.52 -2.73
N GLU A 339 27.13 -5.47 -1.42
CA GLU A 339 26.51 -6.36 -0.43
C GLU A 339 25.01 -6.10 -0.21
N ASP A 340 24.58 -4.85 -0.31
CA ASP A 340 23.18 -4.46 -0.13
C ASP A 340 22.35 -4.68 -1.39
N THR A 341 22.30 -5.94 -1.83
CA THR A 341 21.59 -6.39 -3.04
C THR A 341 20.90 -7.72 -2.77
N LEU A 342 19.71 -7.93 -3.31
CA LEU A 342 19.00 -9.20 -3.30
C LEU A 342 19.12 -9.85 -4.70
N PHE A 343 20.00 -10.82 -4.85
CA PHE A 343 20.16 -11.56 -6.10
C PHE A 343 18.98 -12.48 -6.38
N LEU A 344 18.16 -12.13 -7.36
CA LEU A 344 17.01 -12.94 -7.76
C LEU A 344 17.41 -13.84 -8.96
N ILE A 345 17.76 -15.09 -8.64
CA ILE A 345 18.23 -16.08 -9.61
C ILE A 345 17.15 -17.17 -9.76
N GLY A 346 16.51 -17.21 -10.92
CA GLY A 346 15.45 -18.17 -11.22
C GLY A 346 15.97 -19.42 -11.92
N GLY A 347 15.75 -19.53 -13.24
CA GLY A 347 16.04 -20.71 -14.03
C GLY A 347 17.47 -21.25 -13.89
N ALA A 348 18.49 -20.39 -13.85
CA ALA A 348 19.88 -20.81 -13.69
C ALA A 348 20.15 -21.56 -12.38
N LEU A 349 19.52 -21.16 -11.29
CA LEU A 349 19.65 -21.85 -10.00
C LEU A 349 18.87 -23.17 -10.02
N ILE A 350 17.64 -23.17 -10.51
CA ILE A 350 16.78 -24.37 -10.56
C ILE A 350 17.36 -25.45 -11.48
N SER A 351 18.01 -25.06 -12.59
CA SER A 351 18.57 -25.98 -13.57
C SER A 351 20.03 -26.35 -13.34
N HIS A 352 20.67 -25.90 -12.25
CA HIS A 352 22.08 -26.16 -11.97
C HIS A 352 22.35 -27.63 -11.63
N SER A 353 21.44 -28.26 -10.87
CA SER A 353 21.44 -29.70 -10.64
C SER A 353 19.99 -30.21 -10.47
N ASP A 354 19.81 -31.54 -10.46
CA ASP A 354 18.51 -32.16 -10.21
C ASP A 354 18.03 -31.99 -8.73
N ASP A 355 18.94 -31.65 -7.82
CA ASP A 355 18.65 -31.35 -6.43
C ASP A 355 18.76 -29.85 -6.16
N LEU A 356 17.62 -29.22 -5.89
CA LEU A 356 17.56 -27.78 -5.60
C LEU A 356 18.34 -27.41 -4.33
N THR A 357 18.47 -28.32 -3.35
CA THR A 357 19.28 -28.08 -2.16
C THR A 357 20.76 -27.96 -2.53
N GLU A 358 21.27 -28.85 -3.36
CA GLU A 358 22.67 -28.82 -3.81
C GLU A 358 22.93 -27.61 -4.73
N SER A 359 21.98 -27.30 -5.62
CA SER A 359 22.04 -26.07 -6.43
C SER A 359 22.17 -24.83 -5.54
N THR A 360 21.30 -24.71 -4.53
CA THR A 360 21.31 -23.55 -3.61
C THR A 360 22.61 -23.46 -2.81
N LYS A 361 23.11 -24.59 -2.30
CA LYS A 361 24.43 -24.64 -1.61
C LYS A 361 25.57 -24.17 -2.51
N ALA A 362 25.59 -24.60 -3.76
CA ALA A 362 26.61 -24.18 -4.73
C ALA A 362 26.57 -22.66 -4.97
N PHE A 363 25.38 -22.10 -5.22
CA PHE A 363 25.20 -20.66 -5.41
C PHE A 363 25.55 -19.86 -4.15
N MET A 364 25.16 -20.33 -2.97
CA MET A 364 25.53 -19.70 -1.71
C MET A 364 27.04 -19.74 -1.44
N ALA A 365 27.70 -20.83 -1.79
CA ALA A 365 29.15 -20.92 -1.68
C ALA A 365 29.85 -19.90 -2.59
N GLU A 366 29.33 -19.68 -3.81
CA GLU A 366 29.88 -18.69 -4.75
C GLU A 366 29.68 -17.26 -4.24
N VAL A 367 28.49 -16.94 -3.72
CA VAL A 367 28.23 -15.64 -3.06
C VAL A 367 29.22 -15.41 -1.91
N ARG A 368 29.45 -16.40 -1.04
CA ARG A 368 30.35 -16.28 0.13
C ARG A 368 31.82 -16.09 -0.23
N LYS A 369 32.28 -16.60 -1.38
CA LYS A 369 33.68 -16.44 -1.81
C LYS A 369 34.10 -14.98 -1.97
N SER A 370 33.19 -14.12 -2.38
CA SER A 370 33.46 -12.72 -2.73
C SER A 370 33.13 -11.74 -1.59
N PHE A 371 32.57 -12.22 -0.47
CA PHE A 371 32.06 -11.37 0.60
C PHE A 371 32.38 -11.92 2.00
N ASN A 372 32.50 -11.03 2.96
CA ASN A 372 32.75 -11.37 4.37
C ASN A 372 31.42 -11.53 5.11
N GLU A 373 30.76 -12.69 4.96
CA GLU A 373 29.50 -12.99 5.64
C GLU A 373 29.66 -12.85 7.16
N ARG A 374 28.74 -12.13 7.77
CA ARG A 374 28.60 -12.01 9.22
C ARG A 374 27.17 -12.43 9.59
N LEU A 375 27.09 -13.39 10.52
CA LEU A 375 25.82 -13.93 10.99
C LEU A 375 25.56 -13.43 12.42
N GLU A 376 24.34 -12.97 12.66
CA GLU A 376 23.83 -12.56 13.96
C GLU A 376 22.58 -13.37 14.31
N GLU A 377 22.08 -13.26 15.54
CA GLU A 377 20.79 -13.85 15.92
C GLU A 377 19.67 -13.20 15.11
N PRO A 378 18.85 -13.98 14.40
CA PRO A 378 17.70 -13.46 13.67
C PRO A 378 16.67 -12.84 14.62
N ASP A 379 16.15 -11.68 14.28
CA ASP A 379 15.08 -11.04 15.05
C ASP A 379 13.70 -11.60 14.66
N ALA A 380 13.30 -12.68 15.33
CA ALA A 380 11.97 -13.27 15.17
C ALA A 380 10.84 -12.32 15.63
N GLY A 381 11.13 -11.33 16.46
CA GLY A 381 10.16 -10.34 16.92
C GLY A 381 9.69 -9.40 15.82
N LEU A 382 10.49 -9.19 14.76
CA LEU A 382 10.05 -8.44 13.57
C LEU A 382 8.91 -9.15 12.81
N ALA A 383 8.76 -10.47 12.92
CA ALA A 383 7.61 -11.19 12.37
C ALA A 383 6.37 -11.06 13.27
N SER A 384 6.56 -10.93 14.59
CA SER A 384 5.47 -10.69 15.55
C SER A 384 5.14 -9.20 15.69
N ALA A 385 6.02 -8.30 15.29
CA ALA A 385 5.75 -6.87 15.12
C ALA A 385 4.87 -6.55 13.91
N CYS A 386 4.46 -7.54 13.13
CA CYS A 386 3.21 -7.53 12.38
C CYS A 386 1.98 -7.55 13.33
N GLU A 387 2.09 -6.89 14.47
CA GLU A 387 0.88 -6.36 15.06
C GLU A 387 0.36 -5.35 14.03
N LEU A 388 -0.73 -5.71 13.34
CA LEU A 388 -1.65 -4.75 12.73
C LEU A 388 -1.64 -3.53 13.64
N PRO A 389 -1.51 -2.28 13.13
CA PRO A 389 -1.51 -1.11 13.98
C PRO A 389 -2.58 -1.38 15.02
N SER A 390 -2.19 -1.47 16.25
CA SER A 390 -3.08 -1.86 17.31
C SER A 390 -4.21 -0.84 17.29
N SER A 391 -5.29 -1.13 16.56
CA SER A 391 -6.57 -0.90 17.19
C SER A 391 -6.34 -1.60 18.52
N SER A 392 -6.11 -0.81 19.60
CA SER A 392 -5.96 -1.30 20.95
C SER A 392 -6.63 -2.66 21.03
N LYS A 393 -5.95 -3.72 21.54
CA LYS A 393 -6.62 -4.98 21.84
C LYS A 393 -7.77 -4.67 22.79
N ALA A 394 -8.77 -4.02 22.24
CA ALA A 394 -10.11 -4.04 22.76
C ALA A 394 -10.42 -5.53 22.68
N ASN A 395 -10.52 -6.16 23.83
CA ASN A 395 -11.01 -7.52 23.98
C ASN A 395 -12.37 -7.50 23.29
N VAL A 396 -12.39 -7.82 21.96
CA VAL A 396 -13.64 -7.86 21.19
C VAL A 396 -14.47 -8.93 21.85
N GLN A 397 -15.45 -8.51 22.62
CA GLN A 397 -16.28 -9.40 23.40
C GLN A 397 -17.17 -10.16 22.41
N THR A 398 -16.85 -11.41 22.16
CA THR A 398 -17.60 -12.28 21.23
C THR A 398 -19.06 -12.44 21.61
N LEU A 399 -19.40 -12.32 22.89
CA LEU A 399 -20.75 -12.36 23.42
C LEU A 399 -21.01 -11.16 24.32
N LEU A 400 -21.96 -10.32 23.95
CA LEU A 400 -22.53 -9.28 24.79
C LEU A 400 -23.73 -9.87 25.53
N GLN A 401 -23.51 -10.30 26.77
CA GLN A 401 -24.56 -10.92 27.56
C GLN A 401 -25.59 -9.88 28.00
N PHE A 402 -26.84 -10.06 27.59
CA PHE A 402 -27.97 -9.26 28.02
C PHE A 402 -28.22 -9.44 29.52
N THR A 403 -28.49 -8.35 30.20
CA THR A 403 -28.89 -8.33 31.64
C THR A 403 -30.24 -7.64 31.81
N GLU A 404 -30.79 -7.67 33.03
CA GLU A 404 -32.06 -7.03 33.31
C GLU A 404 -32.01 -5.52 33.01
N GLY A 405 -33.16 -4.93 32.61
CA GLY A 405 -33.31 -3.50 32.36
C GLY A 405 -32.71 -3.01 31.05
N PHE A 406 -32.58 -3.87 30.03
CA PHE A 406 -32.00 -3.55 28.72
C PHE A 406 -30.56 -3.01 28.81
N LYS A 407 -29.76 -3.74 29.57
CA LYS A 407 -28.31 -3.50 29.70
C LYS A 407 -27.53 -4.70 29.19
N TRP A 408 -26.26 -4.47 28.82
CA TRP A 408 -25.33 -5.51 28.36
C TRP A 408 -24.07 -5.46 29.20
N GLN A 409 -23.58 -6.62 29.58
CA GLN A 409 -22.36 -6.75 30.38
C GLN A 409 -21.16 -6.11 29.67
N GLY A 410 -20.48 -5.19 30.34
CA GLY A 410 -19.32 -4.49 29.77
C GLY A 410 -19.67 -3.33 28.81
N ARG A 411 -20.94 -2.92 28.76
CA ARG A 411 -21.39 -1.74 28.02
C ARG A 411 -22.14 -0.79 28.95
N GLU A 412 -21.84 0.48 28.84
CA GLU A 412 -22.52 1.54 29.64
C GLU A 412 -23.40 2.40 28.74
N ALA A 413 -24.48 2.90 29.31
CA ALA A 413 -25.34 3.86 28.63
C ALA A 413 -24.66 5.23 28.62
N GLU A 414 -24.59 5.85 27.44
CA GLU A 414 -24.03 7.17 27.22
C GLU A 414 -25.13 8.21 26.98
N ALA A 415 -24.76 9.47 27.10
CA ALA A 415 -25.63 10.57 26.66
C ALA A 415 -25.89 10.47 25.16
N TYR A 416 -27.10 10.77 24.72
CA TYR A 416 -27.49 10.67 23.30
C TYR A 416 -26.62 11.53 22.39
N LYS A 417 -26.42 12.81 22.78
CA LYS A 417 -25.56 13.79 22.10
C LYS A 417 -24.93 14.71 23.13
N ASP A 418 -23.86 15.40 22.76
CA ASP A 418 -23.29 16.46 23.57
C ASP A 418 -24.30 17.58 23.80
N SER A 419 -24.29 18.18 24.99
CA SER A 419 -25.17 19.29 25.37
C SER A 419 -24.99 20.57 24.53
N SER A 420 -23.94 20.60 23.70
CA SER A 420 -23.64 21.66 22.72
C SER A 420 -24.22 21.40 21.31
N ALA A 421 -24.98 20.30 21.13
CA ALA A 421 -25.57 20.00 19.82
C ALA A 421 -26.75 20.94 19.53
N ASP A 422 -26.79 21.57 18.37
CA ASP A 422 -27.82 22.51 17.91
C ASP A 422 -29.19 21.88 17.67
N LEU A 423 -29.34 20.56 17.83
CA LEU A 423 -30.55 19.81 17.56
C LEU A 423 -31.23 19.39 18.87
N PRO A 424 -32.48 19.86 19.16
CA PRO A 424 -33.18 19.55 20.39
C PRO A 424 -33.54 18.06 20.47
N PHE A 425 -33.36 17.46 21.65
CA PHE A 425 -33.77 16.11 22.00
C PHE A 425 -34.19 16.09 23.47
N LYS A 426 -34.90 15.05 23.89
CA LYS A 426 -35.38 14.94 25.28
C LYS A 426 -35.45 13.49 25.74
N ASN A 427 -34.89 13.20 26.90
CA ASN A 427 -35.03 11.92 27.60
C ASN A 427 -34.55 10.70 26.79
N VAL A 428 -33.41 10.82 26.14
CA VAL A 428 -32.83 9.78 25.27
C VAL A 428 -31.45 9.38 25.80
N SER A 429 -31.23 8.08 25.93
CA SER A 429 -29.91 7.49 26.17
C SER A 429 -29.55 6.55 25.01
N ARG A 430 -28.25 6.26 24.85
CA ARG A 430 -27.74 5.28 23.88
C ARG A 430 -26.72 4.36 24.52
N CYS A 431 -26.58 3.18 23.96
CA CYS A 431 -25.53 2.22 24.31
C CYS A 431 -24.94 1.67 23.02
N GLU A 432 -23.64 1.84 22.83
CA GLU A 432 -22.91 1.30 21.67
C GLU A 432 -22.66 -0.19 21.92
N LEU A 433 -23.22 -1.06 21.08
CA LEU A 433 -23.12 -2.51 21.25
C LEU A 433 -22.01 -3.12 20.39
N VAL A 434 -21.99 -2.82 19.08
CA VAL A 434 -21.03 -3.33 18.11
C VAL A 434 -20.60 -2.20 17.19
N GLY A 435 -19.31 -2.18 16.81
CA GLY A 435 -18.72 -1.26 15.86
C GLY A 435 -17.69 -0.30 16.46
N LYS A 436 -17.76 0.03 17.77
CA LYS A 436 -16.85 0.98 18.42
C LYS A 436 -15.88 0.37 19.44
N SER A 437 -15.98 -0.92 19.69
CA SER A 437 -15.11 -1.60 20.66
C SER A 437 -14.09 -2.52 20.01
N GLY A 438 -13.68 -2.22 18.78
CA GLY A 438 -12.69 -2.96 18.02
C GLY A 438 -13.28 -4.05 17.12
N GLU A 439 -14.60 -4.15 17.04
CA GLU A 439 -15.27 -5.03 16.08
C GLU A 439 -15.05 -4.49 14.65
N LYS A 440 -14.65 -5.38 13.74
CA LYS A 440 -14.47 -5.06 12.32
C LYS A 440 -15.77 -5.26 11.56
N THR A 441 -16.68 -4.30 11.65
CA THR A 441 -17.97 -4.32 10.96
C THR A 441 -18.11 -3.10 10.03
N ALA A 442 -18.84 -3.29 8.92
CA ALA A 442 -19.23 -2.18 8.04
C ALA A 442 -20.39 -1.36 8.64
N PHE A 443 -20.91 -1.77 9.78
CA PHE A 443 -22.04 -1.12 10.47
C PHE A 443 -21.78 -0.98 11.96
N ASP A 444 -22.47 -0.02 12.59
CA ASP A 444 -22.59 0.09 14.05
C ASP A 444 -23.96 -0.41 14.49
N LEU A 445 -24.00 -1.24 15.53
CA LEU A 445 -25.23 -1.63 16.25
C LEU A 445 -25.29 -0.87 17.56
N ARG A 446 -26.35 -0.08 17.73
CA ARG A 446 -26.58 0.73 18.92
C ARG A 446 -27.95 0.42 19.51
N TYR A 447 -28.07 0.45 20.83
CA TYR A 447 -29.35 0.48 21.52
C TYR A 447 -29.66 1.90 21.97
N PHE A 448 -30.89 2.34 21.71
CA PHE A 448 -31.42 3.61 22.18
C PHE A 448 -32.62 3.36 23.09
N GLU A 449 -32.73 4.17 24.10
CA GLU A 449 -33.91 4.19 24.96
C GLU A 449 -34.42 5.61 25.09
N ILE A 450 -35.72 5.79 24.80
CA ILE A 450 -36.45 7.06 24.94
C ILE A 450 -37.44 6.92 26.10
N GLY A 451 -37.24 7.68 27.14
CA GLY A 451 -38.17 7.71 28.29
C GLY A 451 -39.52 8.35 27.93
N PRO A 452 -40.53 8.19 28.77
CA PRO A 452 -41.86 8.76 28.56
C PRO A 452 -41.84 10.27 28.24
N GLY A 453 -42.55 10.67 27.18
CA GLY A 453 -42.59 12.04 26.68
C GLY A 453 -41.27 12.55 26.10
N GLY A 454 -40.33 11.65 25.80
CA GLY A 454 -39.05 11.93 25.18
C GLY A 454 -39.09 11.83 23.66
N PHE A 455 -38.05 12.34 23.02
CA PHE A 455 -37.87 12.29 21.55
C PHE A 455 -36.40 12.45 21.15
N SER A 456 -36.01 11.81 20.03
CA SER A 456 -34.72 12.04 19.40
C SER A 456 -34.66 13.38 18.66
N SER A 457 -33.49 13.84 18.23
CA SER A 457 -33.40 15.00 17.34
C SER A 457 -34.21 14.78 16.05
N LEU A 458 -34.81 15.87 15.53
CA LEU A 458 -35.38 15.90 14.20
C LEU A 458 -34.23 16.17 13.23
N GLU A 459 -33.87 15.21 12.37
CA GLU A 459 -32.68 15.28 11.58
C GLU A 459 -32.79 14.57 10.22
N LYS A 460 -31.85 14.86 9.32
CA LYS A 460 -31.61 14.13 8.06
C LYS A 460 -30.11 13.94 7.85
N HIS A 461 -29.70 12.92 7.13
CA HIS A 461 -28.31 12.58 6.82
C HIS A 461 -28.24 11.61 5.64
N ASN A 462 -27.04 11.42 5.07
CA ASN A 462 -26.85 10.56 3.88
C ASN A 462 -26.84 9.06 4.22
N HIS A 463 -26.47 8.67 5.44
CA HIS A 463 -26.49 7.25 5.82
C HIS A 463 -27.91 6.76 6.12
N THR A 464 -28.14 5.46 5.93
CA THR A 464 -29.41 4.80 6.21
C THR A 464 -29.55 4.42 7.69
N HIS A 465 -30.79 4.30 8.18
CA HIS A 465 -31.09 3.67 9.47
C HIS A 465 -31.97 2.45 9.30
N THR A 466 -31.61 1.35 9.97
CA THR A 466 -32.55 0.27 10.27
C THR A 466 -32.86 0.30 11.77
N VAL A 467 -34.11 0.54 12.11
CA VAL A 467 -34.61 0.65 13.49
C VAL A 467 -35.44 -0.59 13.82
N ILE A 468 -35.11 -1.30 14.90
CA ILE A 468 -35.84 -2.48 15.37
C ILE A 468 -36.36 -2.19 16.78
N CYS A 469 -37.67 -2.09 16.96
CA CYS A 469 -38.27 -1.89 18.27
C CYS A 469 -38.14 -3.17 19.12
N VAL A 470 -37.50 -3.09 20.29
CA VAL A 470 -37.27 -4.26 21.16
C VAL A 470 -37.80 -4.09 22.56
N ARG A 471 -38.29 -2.88 22.92
CA ARG A 471 -38.88 -2.57 24.23
C ARG A 471 -39.99 -1.54 24.08
N GLY A 472 -41.17 -1.81 24.68
CA GLY A 472 -42.31 -0.90 24.66
C GLY A 472 -42.82 -0.62 23.24
N SER A 473 -43.26 0.61 23.03
CA SER A 473 -43.70 1.10 21.72
C SER A 473 -43.37 2.58 21.55
N GLY A 474 -43.26 3.04 20.32
CA GLY A 474 -42.95 4.43 19.99
C GLY A 474 -43.53 4.85 18.64
N VAL A 475 -43.17 6.06 18.22
CA VAL A 475 -43.60 6.62 16.93
C VAL A 475 -42.37 7.08 16.16
N LEU A 476 -42.25 6.62 14.91
CA LEU A 476 -41.33 7.16 13.94
C LEU A 476 -42.05 8.22 13.09
N LYS A 477 -41.56 9.45 13.17
CA LYS A 477 -42.02 10.55 12.31
C LYS A 477 -41.16 10.62 11.09
N LEU A 478 -41.74 10.53 9.91
CA LEU A 478 -41.10 10.67 8.59
C LEU A 478 -41.79 11.80 7.84
N GLN A 479 -41.18 12.98 7.79
CA GLN A 479 -41.80 14.18 7.19
C GLN A 479 -43.20 14.43 7.79
N GLU A 480 -44.28 14.20 6.99
CA GLU A 480 -45.68 14.38 7.42
C GLU A 480 -46.37 13.09 7.89
N LYS A 481 -45.67 11.94 7.91
CA LYS A 481 -46.22 10.65 8.33
C LYS A 481 -45.76 10.28 9.73
N GLU A 482 -46.65 9.80 10.54
CA GLU A 482 -46.36 9.15 11.83
C GLU A 482 -46.62 7.65 11.71
N ILE A 483 -45.65 6.85 12.06
CA ILE A 483 -45.69 5.39 11.99
C ILE A 483 -45.50 4.86 13.39
N ALA A 484 -46.52 4.14 13.93
CA ALA A 484 -46.37 3.45 15.19
C ALA A 484 -45.38 2.28 15.05
N LEU A 485 -44.48 2.17 16.01
CA LEU A 485 -43.51 1.06 16.12
C LEU A 485 -43.87 0.27 17.40
N ASN A 486 -44.21 -0.99 17.21
CA ASN A 486 -44.45 -1.93 18.28
C ASN A 486 -43.30 -2.91 18.41
N HIS A 487 -43.29 -3.72 19.46
CA HIS A 487 -42.26 -4.71 19.70
C HIS A 487 -42.03 -5.63 18.48
N MET A 488 -40.78 -5.74 18.04
CA MET A 488 -40.27 -6.47 16.84
C MET A 488 -40.64 -5.83 15.50
N ASP A 489 -41.28 -4.66 15.45
CA ASP A 489 -41.40 -3.93 14.19
C ASP A 489 -40.03 -3.42 13.71
N VAL A 490 -39.81 -3.49 12.40
CA VAL A 490 -38.59 -3.03 11.72
C VAL A 490 -38.94 -1.87 10.80
N ALA A 491 -38.30 -0.74 11.01
CA ALA A 491 -38.43 0.43 10.15
C ALA A 491 -37.10 0.72 9.42
N TYR A 492 -37.21 1.13 8.17
CA TYR A 492 -36.09 1.60 7.37
C TYR A 492 -36.26 3.09 7.07
N VAL A 493 -35.19 3.86 7.30
CA VAL A 493 -35.14 5.30 7.01
C VAL A 493 -34.15 5.52 5.87
N GLU A 494 -34.64 6.10 4.78
CA GLU A 494 -33.85 6.35 3.56
C GLU A 494 -32.83 7.49 3.75
N PRO A 495 -31.77 7.54 2.91
CA PRO A 495 -30.88 8.69 2.86
C PRO A 495 -31.63 10.01 2.67
N MET A 496 -31.22 11.04 3.40
CA MET A 496 -31.80 12.39 3.38
C MET A 496 -33.28 12.48 3.79
N GLN A 497 -33.88 11.39 4.27
CA GLN A 497 -35.25 11.43 4.78
C GLN A 497 -35.28 12.09 6.16
N VAL A 498 -36.10 13.13 6.29
CA VAL A 498 -36.33 13.81 7.59
C VAL A 498 -37.05 12.87 8.54
N HIS A 499 -36.48 12.62 9.72
CA HIS A 499 -37.03 11.67 10.68
C HIS A 499 -36.80 12.06 12.13
N GLN A 500 -37.66 11.54 13.01
CA GLN A 500 -37.57 11.66 14.45
C GLN A 500 -38.26 10.46 15.13
N LEU A 501 -37.67 9.94 16.19
CA LEU A 501 -38.28 8.90 17.03
C LEU A 501 -38.82 9.53 18.31
N CYS A 502 -40.06 9.21 18.65
CA CYS A 502 -40.79 9.78 19.80
C CYS A 502 -41.37 8.68 20.66
N ASN A 503 -41.39 8.90 21.97
CA ASN A 503 -42.10 8.07 22.92
C ASN A 503 -43.32 8.79 23.48
N ASN A 504 -44.50 8.42 23.02
CA ASN A 504 -45.80 8.94 23.47
C ASN A 504 -46.44 8.02 24.51
N ALA A 505 -45.79 6.92 24.91
CA ALA A 505 -46.27 5.97 25.91
C ALA A 505 -45.77 6.33 27.33
N ASN A 506 -46.31 5.65 28.34
CA ASN A 506 -45.91 5.81 29.75
C ASN A 506 -44.74 4.87 30.15
N GLU A 507 -44.28 4.01 29.23
CA GLU A 507 -43.17 3.08 29.43
C GLU A 507 -42.02 3.44 28.53
N PRO A 508 -40.76 3.04 28.85
CA PRO A 508 -39.63 3.27 27.98
C PRO A 508 -39.78 2.62 26.59
N PHE A 509 -39.47 3.37 25.54
CA PHE A 509 -39.36 2.91 24.16
C PHE A 509 -37.90 2.63 23.85
N GLY A 510 -37.55 1.34 23.67
CA GLY A 510 -36.21 0.89 23.38
C GLY A 510 -36.12 0.25 21.99
N PHE A 511 -35.08 0.59 21.24
CA PHE A 511 -34.86 0.05 19.88
C PHE A 511 -33.40 -0.12 19.57
N PHE A 512 -33.08 -1.10 18.73
CA PHE A 512 -31.81 -1.18 18.06
C PHE A 512 -31.80 -0.28 16.84
N CYS A 513 -30.67 0.38 16.62
CA CYS A 513 -30.40 1.17 15.44
C CYS A 513 -29.13 0.65 14.79
N ILE A 514 -29.23 0.20 13.54
CA ILE A 514 -28.12 -0.25 12.70
C ILE A 514 -27.85 0.86 11.69
N VAL A 515 -26.60 1.32 11.61
CA VAL A 515 -26.17 2.39 10.71
C VAL A 515 -24.80 2.05 10.13
N ASP A 516 -24.45 2.69 9.04
CA ASP A 516 -23.12 2.56 8.45
C ASP A 516 -22.02 2.97 9.47
N HIS A 517 -20.90 2.25 9.46
CA HIS A 517 -19.77 2.55 10.37
C HIS A 517 -19.17 3.92 10.03
N GLU A 518 -18.91 4.18 8.74
CA GLU A 518 -18.52 5.49 8.23
C GLU A 518 -19.77 6.27 7.85
N ARG A 519 -20.08 7.33 8.59
CA ARG A 519 -21.30 8.12 8.40
C ARG A 519 -21.09 9.61 8.52
N ASP A 520 -21.87 10.35 7.78
CA ASP A 520 -21.94 11.80 7.84
C ASP A 520 -22.57 12.31 9.17
N ARG A 521 -22.34 13.58 9.50
CA ARG A 521 -23.00 14.21 10.64
C ARG A 521 -24.42 14.60 10.27
N PRO A 522 -25.40 14.31 11.14
CA PRO A 522 -26.76 14.76 10.95
C PRO A 522 -26.89 16.28 10.87
N VAL A 523 -27.77 16.78 9.99
CA VAL A 523 -28.07 18.19 9.81
C VAL A 523 -29.54 18.47 10.09
N GLN A 524 -29.86 19.74 10.38
CA GLN A 524 -31.26 20.17 10.49
C GLN A 524 -31.99 20.02 9.16
N PRO A 525 -33.28 19.71 9.18
CA PRO A 525 -34.13 19.59 8.01
C PRO A 525 -34.17 20.83 7.12
#